data_a1e865960eb145aacbfdd35464fb0c16
#
_entry.id   a1e865960eb145aacbfdd35464fb0c16
#
_cell.length_a   1.000
_cell.length_b   1.000
_cell.length_c   1.000
_cell.angle_alpha   90.00
_cell.angle_beta   90.00
_cell.angle_gamma   90.00
#
_symmetry.space_group_name_H-M   'P 1'
#
loop_
_entity.id
_entity.type
_entity.pdbx_description
1 polymer ?
#
loop_
_entity_poly.entity_id
_entity_poly.type
_entity_poly.pdbx_seq_one_letter_code
_entity_poly.pdbx_strand_id
1 'polypeptide(L)'
;MKKIFILALLISAVFCFAFQVDTFGPTADDFSCANLDQVPASFGIQIANQKKLCLWENGIWNSYSYFTTGLTIKGTYMLNADTMLVAMGIYSYSDGIYNFDINTHNWQLNDWFILPNFVKYNPHNQLYYVGERDGLFYSANGHNWTRITSLGSNKCNSIAWYDSNIITNNGQMVYYSNDNGLNWQQSSISNLSSFRFDDNGILYAIMDVGSDSDGLWRSNDFGANWTNILYTSALSCLGPIYNNNVTLGWRESYADSCFVGMLNSSGEVTFFNHPLLNAPVKQIDIFPYINTPSFYVLNSGGCFFVTGFLVGIDDPVIPQIPQAKISTYPNPALSYADIYLSKVSPEPCKLTIYNLKGQKVRNLDLAETLKEQTLSWDLKNNNGFKVSAGIYFLVLQDTKGNCLAKTKLAVIK
;
A
#
# COMPACT_ATOMS: atom_id res chain seq x y z
N MET A 1 -14.76 -4.00 -15.70
CA MET A 1 -13.31 -4.02 -15.46
C MET A 1 -12.66 -5.00 -16.42
N LYS A 2 -11.86 -4.52 -17.37
CA LYS A 2 -11.09 -5.39 -18.26
C LYS A 2 -9.80 -5.75 -17.54
N LYS A 3 -9.64 -7.01 -17.15
CA LYS A 3 -8.38 -7.55 -16.57
C LYS A 3 -7.41 -7.81 -17.72
N ILE A 4 -6.25 -7.16 -17.68
CA ILE A 4 -5.18 -7.40 -18.66
C ILE A 4 -4.05 -8.12 -17.90
N PHE A 5 -3.77 -9.37 -18.27
CA PHE A 5 -2.61 -10.12 -17.80
C PHE A 5 -1.45 -9.88 -18.76
N ILE A 6 -0.32 -9.43 -18.27
CA ILE A 6 0.91 -9.33 -19.07
C ILE A 6 1.94 -10.28 -18.49
N LEU A 7 2.41 -11.18 -19.35
CA LEU A 7 3.52 -12.09 -19.09
C LEU A 7 4.79 -11.47 -19.69
N ALA A 8 5.69 -10.96 -18.85
CA ALA A 8 6.99 -10.49 -19.32
C ALA A 8 8.01 -11.63 -19.26
N LEU A 9 8.52 -12.06 -20.42
CA LEU A 9 9.59 -13.06 -20.51
C LEU A 9 10.92 -12.35 -20.75
N LEU A 10 11.84 -12.39 -19.79
CA LEU A 10 13.24 -12.03 -20.01
C LEU A 10 14.10 -13.30 -19.97
N ILE A 11 14.84 -13.51 -21.05
CA ILE A 11 15.73 -14.66 -21.25
C ILE A 11 17.11 -14.31 -20.67
N SER A 12 17.34 -14.68 -19.44
CA SER A 12 18.54 -15.19 -18.80
C SER A 12 18.31 -15.27 -17.29
N ALA A 13 18.14 -16.47 -16.75
CA ALA A 13 17.63 -16.81 -15.41
C ALA A 13 16.18 -16.37 -15.24
N VAL A 14 15.27 -17.27 -15.56
CA VAL A 14 13.84 -17.05 -15.72
C VAL A 14 13.17 -16.78 -14.35
N PHE A 15 12.93 -15.51 -14.03
CA PHE A 15 11.89 -15.14 -13.09
C PHE A 15 10.73 -14.54 -13.90
N CYS A 16 9.67 -15.31 -14.08
CA CYS A 16 8.44 -14.82 -14.69
C CYS A 16 7.64 -14.05 -13.62
N PHE A 17 7.78 -12.72 -13.57
CA PHE A 17 6.96 -11.88 -12.72
C PHE A 17 5.62 -11.64 -13.42
N ALA A 18 4.58 -12.35 -13.00
CA ALA A 18 3.22 -11.98 -13.33
C ALA A 18 2.73 -10.98 -12.29
N PHE A 19 2.55 -9.72 -12.66
CA PHE A 19 1.88 -8.73 -11.85
C PHE A 19 0.64 -8.23 -12.57
N GLN A 20 -0.34 -7.78 -11.80
CA GLN A 20 -1.60 -7.21 -12.30
C GLN A 20 -1.65 -5.74 -11.94
N VAL A 21 -2.09 -4.92 -12.89
CA VAL A 21 -2.36 -3.49 -12.68
C VAL A 21 -3.80 -3.21 -13.02
N ASP A 22 -4.55 -2.70 -12.05
CA ASP A 22 -5.96 -2.32 -12.23
C ASP A 22 -6.14 -0.84 -11.85
N THR A 23 -7.13 -0.19 -12.43
CA THR A 23 -7.49 1.18 -12.09
C THR A 23 -8.29 1.24 -10.80
N PHE A 24 -7.99 2.22 -9.96
CA PHE A 24 -8.75 2.51 -8.75
C PHE A 24 -8.84 4.03 -8.55
N GLY A 25 -10.00 4.48 -8.09
CA GLY A 25 -10.21 5.89 -7.82
C GLY A 25 -11.21 6.56 -8.77
N PRO A 26 -11.47 7.84 -8.55
CA PRO A 26 -12.37 8.62 -9.36
C PRO A 26 -11.75 8.99 -10.71
N THR A 27 -12.58 9.37 -11.67
CA THR A 27 -12.10 10.04 -12.89
C THR A 27 -11.71 11.48 -12.57
N ALA A 28 -10.49 11.88 -12.92
CA ALA A 28 -9.98 13.23 -12.66
C ALA A 28 -9.00 13.67 -13.76
N ASP A 29 -8.87 14.99 -13.93
CA ASP A 29 -7.89 15.58 -14.86
C ASP A 29 -6.47 15.49 -14.28
N ASP A 30 -6.34 15.62 -12.96
CA ASP A 30 -5.09 15.52 -12.23
C ASP A 30 -5.30 15.09 -10.78
N PHE A 31 -4.35 14.35 -10.23
CA PHE A 31 -4.32 13.89 -8.84
C PHE A 31 -3.21 14.62 -8.08
N SER A 32 -3.50 15.08 -6.87
CA SER A 32 -2.52 15.75 -6.02
C SER A 32 -2.04 14.91 -4.84
N CYS A 33 -2.89 14.10 -4.26
CA CYS A 33 -2.57 13.13 -3.20
C CYS A 33 -3.63 12.02 -3.13
N ALA A 34 -3.29 10.94 -2.43
CA ALA A 34 -4.21 9.87 -2.06
C ALA A 34 -3.99 9.45 -0.60
N ASN A 35 -5.07 9.05 0.07
CA ASN A 35 -5.06 8.39 1.37
C ASN A 35 -6.04 7.22 1.29
N LEU A 36 -5.53 6.01 1.20
CA LEU A 36 -6.32 4.78 1.00
C LEU A 36 -6.26 3.85 2.21
N ASP A 37 -5.45 4.18 3.21
CA ASP A 37 -5.29 3.41 4.46
C ASP A 37 -6.34 3.76 5.52
N GLN A 38 -7.18 4.74 5.24
CA GLN A 38 -8.26 5.18 6.12
C GLN A 38 -9.64 5.04 5.44
N VAL A 39 -10.68 5.00 6.25
CA VAL A 39 -12.09 4.96 5.78
C VAL A 39 -12.78 6.25 6.23
N PRO A 40 -13.34 7.02 5.28
CA PRO A 40 -13.38 6.78 3.85
C PRO A 40 -12.03 7.01 3.16
N ALA A 41 -11.71 6.20 2.15
CA ALA A 41 -10.55 6.46 1.28
C ALA A 41 -10.72 7.79 0.54
N SER A 42 -9.63 8.53 0.35
CA SER A 42 -9.71 9.91 -0.17
C SER A 42 -8.65 10.24 -1.22
N PHE A 43 -9.01 11.13 -2.15
CA PHE A 43 -8.12 11.73 -3.13
C PHE A 43 -8.24 13.25 -3.12
N GLY A 44 -7.12 13.93 -3.27
CA GLY A 44 -7.08 15.31 -3.78
C GLY A 44 -7.03 15.24 -5.30
N ILE A 45 -8.00 15.83 -5.98
CA ILE A 45 -8.15 15.73 -7.43
C ILE A 45 -8.48 17.08 -8.08
N GLN A 46 -8.29 17.14 -9.41
CA GLN A 46 -8.80 18.21 -10.25
C GLN A 46 -9.82 17.64 -11.24
N ILE A 47 -10.99 18.26 -11.32
CA ILE A 47 -12.02 17.98 -12.32
C ILE A 47 -12.48 19.29 -12.92
N ALA A 48 -12.43 19.43 -14.24
CA ALA A 48 -12.89 20.62 -14.95
C ALA A 48 -12.35 21.94 -14.34
N ASN A 49 -11.05 22.01 -14.12
CA ASN A 49 -10.33 23.15 -13.52
C ASN A 49 -10.68 23.47 -12.05
N GLN A 50 -11.44 22.62 -11.38
CA GLN A 50 -11.75 22.76 -9.96
C GLN A 50 -10.97 21.75 -9.13
N LYS A 51 -10.33 22.18 -8.04
CA LYS A 51 -9.70 21.30 -7.05
C LYS A 51 -10.76 20.77 -6.09
N LYS A 52 -10.78 19.46 -5.88
CA LYS A 52 -11.81 18.77 -5.11
C LYS A 52 -11.20 17.73 -4.18
N LEU A 53 -11.88 17.50 -3.06
CA LEU A 53 -11.73 16.30 -2.25
C LEU A 53 -12.66 15.22 -2.83
N CYS A 54 -12.16 14.02 -3.04
CA CYS A 54 -12.98 12.90 -3.49
C CYS A 54 -12.92 11.79 -2.42
N LEU A 55 -14.08 11.30 -2.01
CA LEU A 55 -14.25 10.27 -0.99
C LEU A 55 -14.96 9.05 -1.54
N TRP A 56 -14.53 7.87 -1.08
CA TRP A 56 -15.22 6.61 -1.34
C TRP A 56 -16.31 6.38 -0.29
N GLU A 57 -17.56 6.58 -0.68
CA GLU A 57 -18.71 6.51 0.23
C GLU A 57 -19.82 5.66 -0.41
N ASN A 58 -20.36 4.72 0.35
CA ASN A 58 -21.47 3.85 -0.10
C ASN A 58 -21.22 3.14 -1.44
N GLY A 59 -19.97 2.78 -1.74
CA GLY A 59 -19.61 2.07 -2.97
C GLY A 59 -19.41 2.94 -4.20
N ILE A 60 -19.40 4.27 -4.06
CA ILE A 60 -19.18 5.23 -5.14
C ILE A 60 -18.19 6.32 -4.74
N TRP A 61 -17.57 6.98 -5.72
CA TRP A 61 -16.72 8.15 -5.53
C TRP A 61 -17.55 9.43 -5.59
N ASN A 62 -17.60 10.16 -4.48
CA ASN A 62 -18.23 11.48 -4.37
C ASN A 62 -17.17 12.58 -4.34
N SER A 63 -17.40 13.71 -4.97
CA SER A 63 -16.44 14.82 -5.03
C SER A 63 -16.99 16.10 -4.42
N TYR A 64 -16.20 16.72 -3.53
CA TYR A 64 -16.56 17.89 -2.75
C TYR A 64 -15.63 19.05 -3.04
N SER A 65 -16.19 20.19 -3.46
CA SER A 65 -15.44 21.41 -3.76
C SER A 65 -15.36 22.30 -2.52
N TYR A 66 -14.20 22.93 -2.32
CA TYR A 66 -14.08 24.08 -1.45
C TYR A 66 -14.35 25.36 -2.24
N PHE A 67 -14.95 26.37 -1.59
CA PHE A 67 -15.46 27.58 -2.26
C PHE A 67 -14.41 28.48 -2.91
N THR A 68 -13.14 28.38 -2.52
CA THR A 68 -12.06 29.16 -3.12
C THR A 68 -11.40 28.41 -4.26
N THR A 69 -11.42 29.00 -5.44
CA THR A 69 -10.72 28.46 -6.62
C THR A 69 -9.21 28.47 -6.41
N GLY A 70 -8.56 27.38 -6.71
CA GLY A 70 -7.10 27.32 -6.83
C GLY A 70 -6.36 26.52 -5.77
N LEU A 71 -6.90 26.30 -4.56
CA LEU A 71 -6.23 25.51 -3.52
C LEU A 71 -5.99 24.07 -3.96
N THR A 72 -4.79 23.57 -3.71
CA THR A 72 -4.44 22.16 -3.95
C THR A 72 -4.44 21.41 -2.64
N ILE A 73 -5.13 20.27 -2.60
CA ILE A 73 -5.08 19.34 -1.47
C ILE A 73 -3.73 18.64 -1.48
N LYS A 74 -3.01 18.70 -0.36
CA LYS A 74 -1.66 18.15 -0.20
C LYS A 74 -1.62 16.90 0.67
N GLY A 75 -2.63 16.72 1.52
CA GLY A 75 -2.76 15.56 2.37
C GLY A 75 -4.10 15.56 3.09
N THR A 76 -4.53 14.39 3.49
CA THR A 76 -5.77 14.18 4.24
C THR A 76 -5.50 13.22 5.39
N TYR A 77 -6.23 13.37 6.49
CA TYR A 77 -6.19 12.45 7.62
C TYR A 77 -7.50 12.44 8.38
N MET A 78 -8.04 11.26 8.70
CA MET A 78 -9.25 11.12 9.53
C MET A 78 -8.94 11.48 10.99
N LEU A 79 -9.48 12.57 11.47
CA LEU A 79 -9.35 12.99 12.87
C LEU A 79 -10.20 12.10 13.80
N ASN A 80 -11.40 11.79 13.37
CA ASN A 80 -12.36 10.90 14.01
C ASN A 80 -13.35 10.36 12.97
N ALA A 81 -14.39 9.65 13.38
CA ALA A 81 -15.36 9.03 12.47
C ALA A 81 -16.09 10.03 11.55
N ASP A 82 -16.23 11.28 11.98
CA ASP A 82 -17.06 12.30 11.31
C ASP A 82 -16.24 13.44 10.69
N THR A 83 -14.96 13.55 11.03
CA THR A 83 -14.13 14.72 10.65
C THR A 83 -12.82 14.30 10.03
N MET A 84 -12.54 14.84 8.87
CA MET A 84 -11.25 14.70 8.16
C MET A 84 -10.46 16.00 8.23
N LEU A 85 -9.20 15.94 8.59
CA LEU A 85 -8.24 17.02 8.41
C LEU A 85 -7.76 17.03 6.95
N VAL A 86 -7.80 18.20 6.33
CA VAL A 86 -7.38 18.39 4.94
C VAL A 86 -6.36 19.53 4.85
N ALA A 87 -5.13 19.19 4.45
CA ALA A 87 -4.07 20.15 4.19
C ALA A 87 -4.25 20.77 2.79
N MET A 88 -4.42 22.08 2.72
CA MET A 88 -4.63 22.79 1.45
C MET A 88 -3.74 24.03 1.32
N GLY A 89 -3.12 24.21 0.16
CA GLY A 89 -2.31 25.42 -0.07
C GLY A 89 -1.79 25.57 -1.49
N ILE A 90 -1.58 26.85 -1.90
CA ILE A 90 -0.94 27.28 -3.15
C ILE A 90 -0.20 28.62 -3.01
N TYR A 91 0.16 29.09 -1.84
CA TYR A 91 0.60 30.46 -1.57
C TYR A 91 -0.54 31.49 -1.56
N SER A 92 -1.61 31.21 -0.84
CA SER A 92 -2.71 32.16 -0.72
C SER A 92 -3.05 32.43 0.75
N TYR A 93 -3.82 33.49 0.99
CA TYR A 93 -4.37 33.80 2.32
C TYR A 93 -5.39 32.74 2.81
N SER A 94 -5.70 31.76 1.99
CA SER A 94 -6.61 30.67 2.33
C SER A 94 -5.87 29.35 2.54
N ASP A 95 -4.53 29.34 2.54
CA ASP A 95 -3.75 28.15 2.84
C ASP A 95 -3.95 27.74 4.30
N GLY A 96 -4.09 26.46 4.57
CA GLY A 96 -4.29 25.99 5.95
C GLY A 96 -4.66 24.52 6.07
N ILE A 97 -4.97 24.15 7.32
CA ILE A 97 -5.63 22.89 7.63
C ILE A 97 -7.11 23.18 7.78
N TYR A 98 -7.92 22.34 7.16
CA TYR A 98 -9.37 22.44 7.20
C TYR A 98 -9.96 21.17 7.82
N ASN A 99 -11.04 21.34 8.58
CA ASN A 99 -11.93 20.26 8.95
C ASN A 99 -12.96 20.10 7.83
N PHE A 100 -13.09 18.89 7.33
CA PHE A 100 -14.18 18.48 6.47
C PHE A 100 -15.08 17.52 7.24
N ASP A 101 -16.34 17.91 7.45
CA ASP A 101 -17.34 17.08 8.10
C ASP A 101 -17.93 16.11 7.06
N ILE A 102 -17.76 14.81 7.29
CA ILE A 102 -18.15 13.75 6.33
C ILE A 102 -19.67 13.63 6.22
N ASN A 103 -20.41 13.90 7.29
CA ASN A 103 -21.87 13.74 7.29
C ASN A 103 -22.59 14.93 6.65
N THR A 104 -22.11 16.14 6.91
CA THR A 104 -22.74 17.38 6.43
C THR A 104 -22.06 17.97 5.20
N HIS A 105 -20.87 17.44 4.84
CA HIS A 105 -19.99 17.91 3.75
C HIS A 105 -19.57 19.39 3.90
N ASN A 106 -19.56 19.90 5.12
CA ASN A 106 -19.16 21.25 5.42
C ASN A 106 -17.67 21.37 5.65
N TRP A 107 -17.12 22.51 5.20
CA TRP A 107 -15.73 22.87 5.38
C TRP A 107 -15.60 23.95 6.45
N GLN A 108 -14.65 23.77 7.35
CA GLN A 108 -14.30 24.77 8.37
C GLN A 108 -12.79 24.91 8.45
N LEU A 109 -12.28 26.14 8.41
CA LEU A 109 -10.86 26.39 8.69
C LEU A 109 -10.56 25.93 10.13
N ASN A 110 -9.56 25.07 10.25
CA ASN A 110 -9.04 24.60 11.53
C ASN A 110 -7.95 25.56 12.03
N ASP A 111 -6.92 25.75 11.21
CA ASP A 111 -5.84 26.69 11.49
C ASP A 111 -5.14 27.15 10.20
N TRP A 112 -4.49 28.31 10.27
CA TRP A 112 -3.75 28.90 9.18
C TRP A 112 -2.35 28.34 9.09
N PHE A 113 -1.98 27.81 7.91
CA PHE A 113 -0.67 27.31 7.60
C PHE A 113 -0.25 27.80 6.23
N ILE A 114 1.03 28.15 6.05
CA ILE A 114 1.53 28.63 4.77
C ILE A 114 2.08 27.46 3.98
N LEU A 115 1.37 27.06 2.92
CA LEU A 115 1.74 25.89 2.10
C LEU A 115 1.93 24.60 2.93
N PRO A 116 0.89 24.11 3.60
CA PRO A 116 1.01 22.83 4.27
C PRO A 116 1.31 21.74 3.23
N ASN A 117 2.29 20.88 3.52
CA ASN A 117 2.75 19.82 2.63
C ASN A 117 2.11 18.47 2.96
N PHE A 118 1.79 18.27 4.23
CA PHE A 118 1.13 17.07 4.73
C PHE A 118 0.42 17.34 6.05
N VAL A 119 -0.54 16.46 6.38
CA VAL A 119 -1.05 16.23 7.73
C VAL A 119 -0.96 14.73 8.00
N LYS A 120 -0.34 14.33 9.12
CA LYS A 120 -0.11 12.92 9.51
C LYS A 120 -0.28 12.73 11.01
N TYR A 121 -0.66 11.52 11.43
CA TYR A 121 -0.76 11.13 12.84
C TYR A 121 0.26 10.05 13.16
N ASN A 122 1.04 10.25 14.21
CA ASN A 122 1.97 9.26 14.73
C ASN A 122 1.31 8.48 15.88
N PRO A 123 1.00 7.19 15.70
CA PRO A 123 0.31 6.41 16.73
C PRO A 123 1.19 6.09 17.96
N HIS A 124 2.53 6.19 17.83
CA HIS A 124 3.45 5.87 18.92
C HIS A 124 3.49 6.96 20.00
N ASN A 125 3.41 8.23 19.62
CA ASN A 125 3.35 9.34 20.56
C ASN A 125 1.99 10.05 20.61
N GLN A 126 1.01 9.57 19.81
CA GLN A 126 -0.36 10.08 19.75
C GLN A 126 -0.45 11.56 19.34
N LEU A 127 0.44 12.01 18.47
CA LEU A 127 0.48 13.39 17.99
C LEU A 127 0.17 13.46 16.48
N TYR A 128 -0.57 14.49 16.12
CA TYR A 128 -0.71 14.93 14.73
C TYR A 128 0.44 15.84 14.38
N TYR A 129 0.92 15.75 13.13
CA TYR A 129 1.97 16.58 12.59
C TYR A 129 1.55 17.25 11.29
N VAL A 130 1.90 18.52 11.15
CA VAL A 130 1.78 19.31 9.93
C VAL A 130 3.15 19.86 9.55
N GLY A 131 3.62 19.51 8.37
CA GLY A 131 4.80 20.13 7.78
C GLY A 131 4.36 21.23 6.81
N GLU A 132 4.94 22.42 6.95
CA GLU A 132 4.63 23.56 6.11
C GLU A 132 5.90 24.33 5.71
N ARG A 133 5.72 25.48 5.06
CA ARG A 133 6.83 26.36 4.61
C ARG A 133 7.73 26.82 5.75
N ASP A 134 7.17 27.11 6.91
CA ASP A 134 7.86 27.74 8.03
C ASP A 134 8.13 26.76 9.20
N GLY A 135 8.08 25.44 8.94
CA GLY A 135 8.50 24.42 9.90
C GLY A 135 7.59 23.22 10.06
N LEU A 136 7.84 22.51 11.16
CA LEU A 136 7.05 21.36 11.60
C LEU A 136 6.24 21.77 12.84
N PHE A 137 4.96 21.43 12.81
CA PHE A 137 4.01 21.66 13.89
C PHE A 137 3.44 20.35 14.38
N TYR A 138 3.06 20.29 15.65
CA TYR A 138 2.36 19.15 16.25
C TYR A 138 1.12 19.57 17.00
N SER A 139 0.19 18.63 17.18
CA SER A 139 -1.03 18.80 17.96
C SER A 139 -1.43 17.47 18.61
N ALA A 140 -1.92 17.50 19.84
CA ALA A 140 -2.48 16.34 20.51
C ALA A 140 -3.94 16.06 20.15
N ASN A 141 -4.64 17.04 19.58
CA ASN A 141 -6.08 16.96 19.31
C ASN A 141 -6.47 17.33 17.87
N GLY A 142 -5.49 17.63 17.01
CA GLY A 142 -5.73 18.06 15.63
C GLY A 142 -6.28 19.48 15.48
N HIS A 143 -6.34 20.28 16.57
CA HIS A 143 -6.89 21.64 16.55
C HIS A 143 -5.92 22.69 17.09
N ASN A 144 -5.23 22.40 18.18
CA ASN A 144 -4.30 23.32 18.81
C ASN A 144 -2.87 22.96 18.37
N TRP A 145 -2.30 23.74 17.49
CA TRP A 145 -1.01 23.46 16.87
C TRP A 145 0.13 24.22 17.54
N THR A 146 1.21 23.52 17.77
CA THR A 146 2.43 24.09 18.37
C THR A 146 3.62 23.81 17.43
N ARG A 147 4.39 24.85 17.12
CA ARG A 147 5.59 24.72 16.29
C ARG A 147 6.72 24.10 17.07
N ILE A 148 7.49 23.21 16.46
CA ILE A 148 8.74 22.65 16.99
C ILE A 148 9.87 23.65 16.71
N THR A 149 10.12 24.54 17.63
CA THR A 149 11.08 25.66 17.43
C THR A 149 12.52 25.23 17.35
N SER A 150 12.88 24.09 17.95
CA SER A 150 14.23 23.51 17.91
C SER A 150 14.67 23.10 16.50
N LEU A 151 13.76 22.89 15.59
CA LEU A 151 14.05 22.55 14.18
C LEU A 151 14.25 23.79 13.30
N GLY A 152 13.99 25.01 13.80
CA GLY A 152 14.03 26.24 13.00
C GLY A 152 12.76 26.50 12.22
N SER A 153 12.84 27.38 11.19
CA SER A 153 11.68 27.91 10.46
C SER A 153 11.85 27.78 8.95
N ASN A 154 12.24 26.61 8.47
CA ASN A 154 12.31 26.31 7.04
C ASN A 154 11.27 25.25 6.66
N LYS A 155 11.07 25.11 5.37
CA LYS A 155 10.07 24.20 4.80
C LYS A 155 10.26 22.75 5.26
N CYS A 156 9.22 22.17 5.84
CA CYS A 156 9.16 20.75 6.18
C CYS A 156 8.33 19.98 5.14
N ASN A 157 8.94 19.00 4.47
CA ASN A 157 8.32 18.25 3.38
C ASN A 157 7.99 16.82 3.72
N SER A 158 8.69 16.24 4.70
CA SER A 158 8.61 14.80 4.96
C SER A 158 8.83 14.51 6.43
N ILE A 159 8.09 13.55 6.93
CA ILE A 159 8.24 12.98 8.26
C ILE A 159 7.94 11.48 8.20
N ALA A 160 8.70 10.69 8.95
CA ALA A 160 8.44 9.27 9.17
C ALA A 160 8.79 8.89 10.61
N TRP A 161 8.28 7.76 11.07
CA TRP A 161 8.52 7.24 12.42
C TRP A 161 8.55 5.72 12.43
N TYR A 162 9.26 5.21 13.42
CA TYR A 162 9.32 3.80 13.78
C TYR A 162 9.53 3.70 15.29
N ASP A 163 8.60 3.15 16.04
CA ASP A 163 8.56 3.18 17.50
C ASP A 163 8.76 4.61 18.05
N SER A 164 9.76 4.83 18.91
CA SER A 164 10.11 6.16 19.45
C SER A 164 10.94 7.02 18.51
N ASN A 165 11.38 6.47 17.38
CA ASN A 165 12.26 7.17 16.45
C ASN A 165 11.43 7.98 15.44
N ILE A 166 11.78 9.24 15.26
CA ILE A 166 11.15 10.15 14.30
C ILE A 166 12.23 10.81 13.45
N ILE A 167 12.03 10.88 12.16
CA ILE A 167 12.90 11.58 11.20
C ILE A 167 12.09 12.63 10.45
N THR A 168 12.69 13.79 10.22
CA THR A 168 12.06 14.86 9.43
C THR A 168 13.13 15.72 8.75
N ASN A 169 12.71 16.55 7.80
CA ASN A 169 13.57 17.60 7.27
C ASN A 169 13.00 18.99 7.59
N ASN A 170 13.90 19.97 7.59
CA ASN A 170 13.56 21.38 7.72
C ASN A 170 14.46 22.20 6.75
N GLY A 171 13.90 22.49 5.59
CA GLY A 171 14.70 22.94 4.46
C GLY A 171 15.63 21.85 3.94
N GLN A 172 16.91 22.15 3.87
CA GLN A 172 17.93 21.18 3.46
C GLN A 172 18.39 20.26 4.62
N MET A 173 18.21 20.69 5.87
CA MET A 173 18.67 19.94 7.04
C MET A 173 17.76 18.77 7.35
N VAL A 174 18.36 17.69 7.84
CA VAL A 174 17.67 16.48 8.29
C VAL A 174 17.86 16.35 9.80
N TYR A 175 16.77 16.05 10.49
CA TYR A 175 16.75 15.90 11.94
C TYR A 175 16.10 14.58 12.33
N TYR A 176 16.63 13.96 13.37
CA TYR A 176 16.07 12.75 13.96
C TYR A 176 15.90 12.89 15.48
N SER A 177 14.97 12.13 16.02
CA SER A 177 14.69 12.01 17.44
C SER A 177 14.55 10.54 17.80
N ASN A 178 15.08 10.12 18.94
CA ASN A 178 14.99 8.75 19.48
C ASN A 178 14.06 8.66 20.70
N ASP A 179 13.38 9.76 21.02
CA ASP A 179 12.59 9.93 22.23
C ASP A 179 11.20 10.55 21.95
N ASN A 180 10.55 10.08 20.87
CA ASN A 180 9.23 10.53 20.45
C ASN A 180 9.12 12.03 20.12
N GLY A 181 10.21 12.66 19.69
CA GLY A 181 10.21 14.07 19.29
C GLY A 181 10.44 15.05 20.44
N LEU A 182 10.84 14.58 21.62
CA LEU A 182 11.17 15.46 22.77
C LEU A 182 12.50 16.19 22.53
N ASN A 183 13.50 15.47 22.02
CA ASN A 183 14.79 16.03 21.65
C ASN A 183 15.13 15.70 20.20
N TRP A 184 15.72 16.67 19.50
CA TRP A 184 16.10 16.55 18.10
C TRP A 184 17.59 16.71 17.90
N GLN A 185 18.16 15.86 17.06
CA GLN A 185 19.56 15.88 16.66
C GLN A 185 19.64 16.06 15.14
N GLN A 186 20.67 16.74 14.70
CA GLN A 186 20.92 16.91 13.27
C GLN A 186 21.64 15.69 12.72
N SER A 187 21.18 15.21 11.57
CA SER A 187 21.80 14.11 10.83
C SER A 187 23.14 14.51 10.22
N SER A 188 23.99 13.53 9.92
CA SER A 188 25.28 13.72 9.25
C SER A 188 25.15 14.17 7.78
N ILE A 189 23.97 14.08 7.21
CA ILE A 189 23.66 14.40 5.79
C ILE A 189 22.53 15.41 5.69
N SER A 190 22.48 16.13 4.57
CA SER A 190 21.43 17.09 4.21
C SER A 190 20.72 16.69 2.92
N ASN A 191 19.66 17.43 2.55
CA ASN A 191 18.92 17.30 1.30
C ASN A 191 18.16 15.97 1.11
N LEU A 192 17.86 15.25 2.18
CA LEU A 192 17.04 14.06 2.13
C LEU A 192 15.55 14.39 2.33
N SER A 193 14.71 13.62 1.64
CA SER A 193 13.25 13.68 1.72
C SER A 193 12.63 12.30 1.51
N SER A 194 11.29 12.24 1.54
CA SER A 194 10.54 10.99 1.30
C SER A 194 10.98 9.85 2.23
N PHE A 195 11.05 10.15 3.53
CA PHE A 195 11.48 9.17 4.53
C PHE A 195 10.49 8.01 4.67
N ARG A 196 11.02 6.79 4.77
CA ARG A 196 10.24 5.58 5.07
C ARG A 196 11.08 4.57 5.85
N PHE A 197 10.52 4.06 6.94
CA PHE A 197 11.06 2.92 7.66
C PHE A 197 10.51 1.60 7.10
N ASP A 198 11.31 0.55 7.15
CA ASP A 198 10.83 -0.82 7.02
C ASP A 198 10.38 -1.40 8.37
N ASP A 199 9.90 -2.65 8.34
CA ASP A 199 9.40 -3.36 9.54
C ASP A 199 10.51 -3.70 10.56
N ASN A 200 11.78 -3.52 10.20
CA ASN A 200 12.95 -3.76 11.06
C ASN A 200 13.58 -2.46 11.58
N GLY A 201 12.98 -1.31 11.26
CA GLY A 201 13.50 0.00 11.66
C GLY A 201 14.65 0.52 10.78
N ILE A 202 14.92 -0.11 9.64
CA ILE A 202 15.84 0.43 8.64
C ILE A 202 15.16 1.59 7.93
N LEU A 203 15.86 2.71 7.83
CA LEU A 203 15.31 3.93 7.27
C LEU A 203 15.85 4.18 5.87
N TYR A 204 14.94 4.55 4.97
CA TYR A 204 15.25 4.91 3.58
C TYR A 204 14.81 6.35 3.29
N ALA A 205 15.55 7.02 2.41
CA ALA A 205 15.26 8.39 1.99
C ALA A 205 15.75 8.64 0.56
N ILE A 206 15.19 9.67 -0.08
CA ILE A 206 15.58 10.14 -1.40
C ILE A 206 16.41 11.42 -1.28
N MET A 207 17.51 11.49 -2.02
CA MET A 207 18.19 12.72 -2.39
C MET A 207 17.96 13.00 -3.88
N ASP A 208 17.51 14.20 -4.19
CA ASP A 208 17.23 14.62 -5.57
C ASP A 208 17.41 16.15 -5.66
N VAL A 209 18.65 16.54 -5.85
CA VAL A 209 19.11 17.95 -5.90
C VAL A 209 19.87 18.30 -7.18
N GLY A 210 19.94 17.35 -8.13
CA GLY A 210 20.67 17.51 -9.38
C GLY A 210 22.18 17.34 -9.21
N SER A 211 22.61 16.43 -8.35
CA SER A 211 24.00 16.12 -8.05
C SER A 211 24.36 14.66 -8.29
N ASP A 212 25.66 14.36 -8.35
CA ASP A 212 26.16 12.98 -8.46
C ASP A 212 25.82 12.09 -7.23
N SER A 213 25.32 12.71 -6.16
CA SER A 213 24.89 12.02 -4.94
C SER A 213 23.39 11.69 -4.92
N ASP A 214 22.65 12.08 -5.99
CA ASP A 214 21.24 11.80 -6.09
C ASP A 214 20.96 10.29 -6.07
N GLY A 215 19.85 9.92 -5.47
CA GLY A 215 19.44 8.52 -5.40
C GLY A 215 18.78 8.11 -4.10
N LEU A 216 18.84 6.81 -3.84
CA LEU A 216 18.29 6.19 -2.65
C LEU A 216 19.37 6.03 -1.58
N TRP A 217 19.06 6.54 -0.41
CA TRP A 217 19.91 6.48 0.79
C TRP A 217 19.29 5.61 1.86
N ARG A 218 20.14 4.91 2.62
CA ARG A 218 19.73 4.03 3.71
C ARG A 218 20.49 4.39 4.99
N SER A 219 19.78 4.37 6.12
CA SER A 219 20.32 4.46 7.46
C SER A 219 19.93 3.23 8.28
N ASN A 220 20.89 2.68 9.03
CA ASN A 220 20.69 1.58 9.98
C ASN A 220 20.70 2.06 11.45
N ASP A 221 20.77 3.36 11.67
CA ASP A 221 20.86 4.02 12.99
C ASP A 221 19.86 5.19 13.11
N PHE A 222 18.66 4.96 12.58
CA PHE A 222 17.50 5.85 12.68
C PHE A 222 17.72 7.27 12.14
N GLY A 223 18.64 7.45 11.20
CA GLY A 223 18.86 8.73 10.54
C GLY A 223 20.11 9.48 10.98
N ALA A 224 20.92 8.92 11.88
CA ALA A 224 22.18 9.55 12.29
C ALA A 224 23.22 9.52 11.16
N ASN A 225 23.44 8.35 10.56
CA ASN A 225 24.36 8.15 9.44
C ASN A 225 23.70 7.47 8.27
N TRP A 226 24.22 7.72 7.05
CA TRP A 226 23.58 7.28 5.81
C TRP A 226 24.59 6.73 4.80
N THR A 227 24.10 5.80 3.97
CA THR A 227 24.82 5.22 2.84
C THR A 227 23.98 5.30 1.60
N ASN A 228 24.51 5.80 0.48
CA ASN A 228 23.84 5.72 -0.81
C ASN A 228 23.87 4.26 -1.29
N ILE A 229 22.70 3.70 -1.61
CA ILE A 229 22.54 2.31 -2.06
C ILE A 229 22.06 2.19 -3.50
N LEU A 230 21.63 3.30 -4.10
CA LEU A 230 21.29 3.37 -5.52
C LEU A 230 21.51 4.79 -6.04
N TYR A 231 22.51 4.96 -6.90
CA TYR A 231 22.75 6.23 -7.59
C TYR A 231 21.80 6.37 -8.77
N THR A 232 20.87 7.30 -8.69
CA THR A 232 19.90 7.57 -9.75
C THR A 232 19.27 8.94 -9.55
N SER A 233 19.04 9.68 -10.61
CA SER A 233 18.33 10.94 -10.56
C SER A 233 16.82 10.74 -10.67
N ALA A 234 16.08 11.81 -10.40
CA ALA A 234 14.64 11.92 -10.65
C ALA A 234 13.73 10.96 -9.87
N LEU A 235 14.23 10.35 -8.78
CA LEU A 235 13.33 9.68 -7.83
C LEU A 235 12.32 10.67 -7.26
N SER A 236 11.05 10.31 -7.27
CA SER A 236 9.95 11.17 -6.79
C SER A 236 9.38 10.73 -5.44
N CYS A 237 9.30 9.43 -5.21
CA CYS A 237 8.72 8.89 -3.98
C CYS A 237 9.21 7.48 -3.65
N LEU A 238 9.12 7.14 -2.37
CA LEU A 238 9.29 5.78 -1.85
C LEU A 238 7.92 5.15 -1.64
N GLY A 239 7.75 3.95 -2.15
CA GLY A 239 6.61 3.11 -1.85
C GLY A 239 6.87 2.16 -0.67
N PRO A 240 5.98 1.17 -0.48
CA PRO A 240 6.12 0.14 0.55
C PRO A 240 7.43 -0.65 0.39
N ILE A 241 7.89 -1.17 1.52
CA ILE A 241 9.06 -2.04 1.58
C ILE A 241 8.57 -3.44 1.95
N TYR A 242 8.85 -4.41 1.09
CA TYR A 242 8.44 -5.80 1.29
C TYR A 242 9.67 -6.71 1.29
N ASN A 243 9.93 -7.44 2.39
CA ASN A 243 11.07 -8.36 2.51
C ASN A 243 12.38 -7.72 2.02
N ASN A 244 12.72 -6.55 2.53
CA ASN A 244 13.88 -5.74 2.15
C ASN A 244 13.91 -5.25 0.68
N ASN A 245 12.81 -5.36 -0.04
CA ASN A 245 12.69 -4.79 -1.39
C ASN A 245 11.97 -3.45 -1.31
N VAL A 246 12.60 -2.41 -1.82
CA VAL A 246 12.11 -1.03 -1.75
C VAL A 246 11.41 -0.65 -3.04
N THR A 247 10.12 -0.30 -2.95
CA THR A 247 9.37 0.19 -4.12
C THR A 247 9.72 1.65 -4.39
N LEU A 248 10.01 1.98 -5.63
CA LEU A 248 10.51 3.27 -6.08
C LEU A 248 9.63 3.85 -7.18
N GLY A 249 9.42 5.16 -7.13
CA GLY A 249 8.79 5.94 -8.19
C GLY A 249 9.71 7.01 -8.74
N TRP A 250 9.65 7.25 -10.05
CA TRP A 250 10.41 8.28 -10.75
C TRP A 250 9.48 9.36 -11.34
N ARG A 251 9.93 10.60 -11.39
CA ARG A 251 9.25 11.70 -12.11
C ARG A 251 9.65 11.79 -13.57
N GLU A 252 10.79 11.24 -13.95
CA GLU A 252 11.26 11.11 -15.31
C GLU A 252 11.46 9.60 -15.61
N SER A 253 11.32 9.20 -16.87
CA SER A 253 11.51 7.79 -17.21
C SER A 253 12.95 7.37 -16.92
N TYR A 254 13.10 6.28 -16.21
CA TYR A 254 14.41 5.68 -15.99
C TYR A 254 14.75 4.81 -17.21
N ALA A 255 14.58 3.60 -17.32
CA ALA A 255 14.87 2.78 -18.49
C ALA A 255 13.58 2.48 -19.26
N ASP A 256 13.63 2.50 -20.60
CA ASP A 256 12.53 2.10 -21.50
C ASP A 256 11.15 2.64 -21.14
N SER A 257 11.09 3.91 -20.71
CA SER A 257 9.85 4.59 -20.24
C SER A 257 9.24 4.01 -18.97
N CYS A 258 10.02 3.36 -18.11
CA CYS A 258 9.54 2.85 -16.83
C CYS A 258 9.66 3.89 -15.72
N PHE A 259 8.58 4.05 -14.94
CA PHE A 259 8.48 5.02 -13.84
C PHE A 259 8.27 4.37 -12.47
N VAL A 260 8.09 3.08 -12.41
CA VAL A 260 7.91 2.30 -11.17
C VAL A 260 8.84 1.10 -11.18
N GLY A 261 9.54 0.89 -10.09
CA GLY A 261 10.42 -0.26 -9.92
C GLY A 261 10.55 -0.70 -8.47
N MET A 262 11.23 -1.81 -8.26
CA MET A 262 11.53 -2.37 -6.95
C MET A 262 13.00 -2.71 -6.88
N LEU A 263 13.71 -2.13 -5.92
CA LEU A 263 15.11 -2.42 -5.61
C LEU A 263 15.16 -3.60 -4.64
N ASN A 264 15.86 -4.66 -5.01
CA ASN A 264 16.08 -5.82 -4.14
C ASN A 264 17.31 -5.65 -3.23
N SER A 265 17.53 -6.59 -2.32
CA SER A 265 18.65 -6.60 -1.38
C SER A 265 20.03 -6.76 -2.06
N SER A 266 20.07 -7.29 -3.29
CA SER A 266 21.30 -7.40 -4.09
C SER A 266 21.66 -6.11 -4.84
N GLY A 267 20.81 -5.09 -4.81
CA GLY A 267 21.04 -3.81 -5.47
C GLY A 267 20.54 -3.75 -6.91
N GLU A 268 19.71 -4.71 -7.33
CA GLU A 268 19.10 -4.74 -8.65
C GLU A 268 17.71 -4.12 -8.64
N VAL A 269 17.38 -3.35 -9.67
CA VAL A 269 16.04 -2.76 -9.84
C VAL A 269 15.24 -3.56 -10.87
N THR A 270 14.11 -4.11 -10.44
CA THR A 270 13.11 -4.72 -11.31
C THR A 270 12.02 -3.71 -11.62
N PHE A 271 11.74 -3.47 -12.90
CA PHE A 271 10.75 -2.48 -13.33
C PHE A 271 9.38 -3.10 -13.58
N PHE A 272 8.34 -2.35 -13.20
CA PHE A 272 6.95 -2.67 -13.52
C PHE A 272 6.58 -2.02 -14.86
N ASN A 273 6.93 -2.68 -15.96
CA ASN A 273 6.62 -2.18 -17.30
C ASN A 273 5.15 -2.44 -17.65
N HIS A 274 4.33 -1.40 -17.51
CA HIS A 274 2.90 -1.47 -17.83
C HIS A 274 2.40 -0.11 -18.35
N PRO A 275 1.57 -0.05 -19.42
CA PRO A 275 1.12 1.22 -20.00
C PRO A 275 0.45 2.17 -19.01
N LEU A 276 -0.27 1.67 -18.00
CA LEU A 276 -0.90 2.48 -16.97
C LEU A 276 0.08 3.08 -15.96
N LEU A 277 1.28 2.51 -15.83
CA LEU A 277 2.35 2.99 -14.96
C LEU A 277 3.39 3.84 -15.69
N ASN A 278 3.20 4.07 -17.00
CA ASN A 278 4.14 4.79 -17.85
C ASN A 278 3.90 6.30 -17.81
N ALA A 279 3.96 6.88 -16.62
CA ALA A 279 3.86 8.32 -16.40
C ALA A 279 4.54 8.71 -15.08
N PRO A 280 5.00 9.97 -14.93
CA PRO A 280 5.64 10.47 -13.72
C PRO A 280 4.85 10.16 -12.45
N VAL A 281 5.51 9.50 -11.51
CA VAL A 281 4.88 9.05 -10.28
C VAL A 281 4.87 10.16 -9.24
N LYS A 282 3.73 10.36 -8.59
CA LYS A 282 3.54 11.34 -7.51
C LYS A 282 3.57 10.69 -6.12
N GLN A 283 3.02 9.49 -6.02
CA GLN A 283 2.93 8.76 -4.76
C GLN A 283 2.84 7.26 -5.01
N ILE A 284 3.47 6.48 -4.14
CA ILE A 284 3.28 5.04 -4.03
C ILE A 284 3.04 4.73 -2.56
N ASP A 285 2.01 3.93 -2.25
CA ASP A 285 1.81 3.46 -0.87
C ASP A 285 1.07 2.13 -0.84
N ILE A 286 0.92 1.54 0.37
CA ILE A 286 0.22 0.27 0.57
C ILE A 286 -1.22 0.38 0.05
N PHE A 287 -1.68 -0.68 -0.62
CA PHE A 287 -3.09 -0.83 -0.97
C PHE A 287 -3.76 -1.77 0.05
N PRO A 288 -4.56 -1.21 1.00
CA PRO A 288 -4.97 -1.94 2.20
C PRO A 288 -6.09 -2.96 1.98
N TYR A 289 -6.71 -2.96 0.80
CA TYR A 289 -7.91 -3.76 0.54
C TYR A 289 -7.65 -5.16 -0.01
N ILE A 290 -6.40 -5.59 -0.12
CA ILE A 290 -6.00 -6.89 -0.68
C ILE A 290 -5.03 -7.59 0.28
N ASN A 291 -5.31 -8.86 0.59
CA ASN A 291 -4.50 -9.67 1.52
C ASN A 291 -3.18 -10.22 0.90
N THR A 292 -2.74 -9.69 -0.21
CA THR A 292 -1.46 -10.03 -0.85
C THR A 292 -0.59 -8.78 -0.90
N PRO A 293 0.73 -8.91 -0.99
CA PRO A 293 1.59 -7.76 -1.22
C PRO A 293 1.05 -6.93 -2.40
N SER A 294 0.68 -5.70 -2.11
CA SER A 294 0.04 -4.81 -3.07
C SER A 294 0.34 -3.36 -2.71
N PHE A 295 0.47 -2.53 -3.73
CA PHE A 295 0.63 -1.09 -3.55
C PHE A 295 -0.20 -0.34 -4.59
N TYR A 296 -0.53 0.91 -4.30
CA TYR A 296 -1.07 1.80 -5.31
C TYR A 296 0.00 2.74 -5.84
N VAL A 297 -0.16 3.14 -7.07
CA VAL A 297 0.64 4.15 -7.76
C VAL A 297 -0.26 5.29 -8.17
N LEU A 298 0.05 6.48 -7.70
CA LEU A 298 -0.61 7.71 -8.13
C LEU A 298 0.29 8.43 -9.14
N ASN A 299 -0.21 8.62 -10.35
CA ASN A 299 0.47 9.38 -11.38
C ASN A 299 -0.49 10.37 -12.06
N SER A 300 -0.06 11.05 -13.12
CA SER A 300 -0.91 12.00 -13.83
C SER A 300 -2.10 11.35 -14.56
N GLY A 301 -2.04 10.06 -14.85
CA GLY A 301 -3.10 9.32 -15.54
C GLY A 301 -4.14 8.70 -14.60
N GLY A 302 -3.89 8.65 -13.30
CA GLY A 302 -4.82 8.04 -12.35
C GLY A 302 -4.18 7.45 -11.10
N CYS A 303 -4.99 6.71 -10.39
CA CYS A 303 -4.57 5.82 -9.31
C CYS A 303 -4.70 4.37 -9.78
N PHE A 304 -3.62 3.63 -9.67
CA PHE A 304 -3.52 2.24 -10.13
C PHE A 304 -3.01 1.39 -8.98
N PHE A 305 -3.59 0.22 -8.78
CA PHE A 305 -3.06 -0.72 -7.82
C PHE A 305 -2.33 -1.87 -8.53
N VAL A 306 -1.24 -2.29 -7.94
CA VAL A 306 -0.33 -3.34 -8.44
C VAL A 306 -0.38 -4.51 -7.48
N THR A 307 -0.64 -5.70 -8.00
CA THR A 307 -0.72 -6.95 -7.24
C THR A 307 0.00 -8.08 -7.96
N GLY A 308 0.21 -9.19 -7.26
CA GLY A 308 0.76 -10.41 -7.88
C GLY A 308 2.26 -10.35 -8.16
N PHE A 309 2.97 -9.32 -7.68
CA PHE A 309 4.43 -9.26 -7.79
C PHE A 309 5.09 -10.13 -6.71
N LEU A 310 6.15 -10.82 -7.10
CA LEU A 310 6.98 -11.58 -6.17
C LEU A 310 7.98 -10.62 -5.52
N VAL A 311 7.91 -10.49 -4.22
CA VAL A 311 8.94 -9.81 -3.43
C VAL A 311 10.10 -10.78 -3.32
N GLY A 312 11.27 -10.40 -3.83
CA GLY A 312 12.44 -11.25 -3.97
C GLY A 312 12.72 -12.11 -2.74
N ILE A 313 12.95 -13.36 -2.98
CA ILE A 313 13.05 -14.39 -1.95
C ILE A 313 14.54 -14.62 -1.68
N ASP A 314 15.03 -14.08 -0.58
CA ASP A 314 16.16 -14.65 0.15
C ASP A 314 15.69 -15.78 1.10
N ASP A 315 14.44 -16.22 0.99
CA ASP A 315 13.91 -17.34 1.74
C ASP A 315 13.90 -18.58 0.84
N PRO A 316 14.58 -19.68 1.20
CA PRO A 316 14.58 -20.92 0.43
C PRO A 316 13.22 -21.63 0.37
N VAL A 317 12.20 -21.06 0.98
CA VAL A 317 10.81 -21.48 0.81
C VAL A 317 10.15 -20.57 -0.23
N ILE A 318 10.32 -20.92 -1.51
CA ILE A 318 9.40 -20.50 -2.56
C ILE A 318 7.99 -20.88 -2.07
N PRO A 319 7.04 -19.93 -1.85
CA PRO A 319 5.66 -20.32 -1.84
C PRO A 319 5.42 -20.87 -3.23
N GLN A 320 5.37 -22.18 -3.35
CA GLN A 320 4.99 -22.81 -4.61
C GLN A 320 3.65 -22.16 -4.95
N ILE A 321 3.59 -21.44 -6.07
CA ILE A 321 2.29 -21.05 -6.64
C ILE A 321 1.50 -22.34 -6.59
N PRO A 322 0.35 -22.38 -5.90
CA PRO A 322 -0.38 -23.63 -5.78
C PRO A 322 -0.61 -24.16 -7.18
N GLN A 323 0.10 -25.21 -7.57
CA GLN A 323 -0.05 -25.81 -8.92
C GLN A 323 -1.44 -26.43 -9.04
N ALA A 324 -2.13 -26.55 -7.94
CA ALA A 324 -3.47 -27.09 -7.82
C ALA A 324 -4.50 -25.96 -7.62
N LYS A 325 -5.64 -26.08 -8.31
CA LYS A 325 -6.81 -25.24 -8.11
C LYS A 325 -8.00 -26.09 -7.71
N ILE A 326 -8.75 -25.65 -6.69
CA ILE A 326 -10.02 -26.26 -6.29
C ILE A 326 -11.14 -25.29 -6.66
N SER A 327 -12.15 -25.81 -7.37
CA SER A 327 -13.43 -25.11 -7.55
C SER A 327 -14.58 -26.05 -7.18
N THR A 328 -15.72 -25.48 -6.78
CA THR A 328 -16.91 -26.24 -6.32
C THR A 328 -18.15 -25.75 -7.00
N TYR A 329 -19.02 -26.70 -7.40
CA TYR A 329 -20.32 -26.39 -7.99
C TYR A 329 -21.35 -27.50 -7.62
N PRO A 330 -22.60 -27.14 -7.24
CA PRO A 330 -23.04 -25.78 -6.95
C PRO A 330 -22.43 -25.19 -5.68
N ASN A 331 -22.30 -23.87 -5.63
CA ASN A 331 -21.92 -23.14 -4.44
C ASN A 331 -22.80 -21.86 -4.36
N PRO A 332 -23.78 -21.79 -3.45
CA PRO A 332 -24.09 -22.71 -2.37
C PRO A 332 -24.59 -24.10 -2.78
N ALA A 333 -24.28 -25.12 -1.95
CA ALA A 333 -24.68 -26.50 -2.14
C ALA A 333 -25.91 -26.84 -1.26
N LEU A 334 -26.89 -27.58 -1.81
CA LEU A 334 -28.11 -27.99 -1.11
C LEU A 334 -28.11 -29.49 -0.76
N SER A 335 -27.66 -30.33 -1.67
CA SER A 335 -27.69 -31.80 -1.52
C SER A 335 -26.36 -32.47 -1.81
N TYR A 336 -25.55 -31.90 -2.65
CA TYR A 336 -24.19 -32.34 -3.01
C TYR A 336 -23.38 -31.16 -3.54
N ALA A 337 -22.06 -31.31 -3.64
CA ALA A 337 -21.17 -30.42 -4.35
C ALA A 337 -20.12 -31.22 -5.13
N ASP A 338 -19.98 -30.92 -6.40
CA ASP A 338 -18.86 -31.41 -7.21
C ASP A 338 -17.64 -30.52 -6.98
N ILE A 339 -16.50 -31.17 -6.79
CA ILE A 339 -15.23 -30.54 -6.45
C ILE A 339 -14.28 -30.83 -7.61
N TYR A 340 -13.92 -29.80 -8.34
CA TYR A 340 -13.02 -29.88 -9.48
C TYR A 340 -11.60 -29.54 -9.01
N LEU A 341 -10.69 -30.48 -9.23
CA LEU A 341 -9.27 -30.30 -8.97
C LEU A 341 -8.55 -30.20 -10.29
N SER A 342 -7.82 -29.09 -10.53
CA SER A 342 -7.01 -28.90 -11.73
C SER A 342 -5.54 -28.74 -11.35
N LYS A 343 -4.65 -29.33 -12.16
CA LYS A 343 -3.18 -29.34 -12.00
C LYS A 343 -2.77 -29.74 -10.57
N VAL A 344 -2.64 -31.01 -10.34
CA VAL A 344 -2.23 -31.54 -9.05
C VAL A 344 -0.81 -32.10 -9.13
N SER A 345 -0.08 -32.04 -8.03
CA SER A 345 1.30 -32.52 -7.86
C SER A 345 1.47 -33.98 -8.31
N PRO A 346 2.63 -34.38 -8.84
CA PRO A 346 2.94 -35.78 -9.06
C PRO A 346 3.03 -36.60 -7.75
N GLU A 347 3.02 -35.96 -6.58
CA GLU A 347 3.02 -36.65 -5.28
C GLU A 347 1.60 -36.89 -4.77
N PRO A 348 1.35 -37.93 -3.95
CA PRO A 348 0.07 -38.21 -3.36
C PRO A 348 -0.44 -37.01 -2.52
N CYS A 349 -1.71 -36.66 -2.70
CA CYS A 349 -2.35 -35.54 -2.03
C CYS A 349 -3.59 -36.00 -1.26
N LYS A 350 -4.05 -35.16 -0.33
CA LYS A 350 -5.24 -35.39 0.46
C LYS A 350 -6.15 -34.19 0.45
N LEU A 351 -7.43 -34.40 0.15
CA LEU A 351 -8.45 -33.37 0.23
C LEU A 351 -9.23 -33.52 1.54
N THR A 352 -9.16 -32.52 2.40
CA THR A 352 -9.85 -32.51 3.70
C THR A 352 -10.83 -31.35 3.78
N ILE A 353 -12.01 -31.61 4.29
CA ILE A 353 -13.07 -30.63 4.51
C ILE A 353 -13.14 -30.28 5.99
N TYR A 354 -13.14 -28.99 6.31
CA TYR A 354 -13.22 -28.44 7.66
C TYR A 354 -14.44 -27.54 7.83
N ASN A 355 -14.98 -27.46 9.03
CA ASN A 355 -15.99 -26.46 9.39
C ASN A 355 -15.33 -25.14 9.83
N LEU A 356 -16.16 -24.11 10.12
CA LEU A 356 -15.69 -22.81 10.62
C LEU A 356 -14.87 -22.86 11.92
N LYS A 357 -15.03 -23.92 12.73
CA LYS A 357 -14.27 -24.11 13.97
C LYS A 357 -12.93 -24.81 13.73
N GLY A 358 -12.58 -25.09 12.48
CA GLY A 358 -11.36 -25.83 12.11
C GLY A 358 -11.44 -27.34 12.39
N GLN A 359 -12.61 -27.87 12.73
CA GLN A 359 -12.79 -29.29 12.95
C GLN A 359 -12.91 -30.02 11.63
N LYS A 360 -12.22 -31.17 11.50
CA LYS A 360 -12.27 -32.02 10.32
C LYS A 360 -13.66 -32.65 10.20
N VAL A 361 -14.27 -32.47 9.04
CA VAL A 361 -15.62 -32.98 8.71
C VAL A 361 -15.55 -34.21 7.83
N ARG A 362 -14.76 -34.16 6.76
CA ARG A 362 -14.65 -35.24 5.78
C ARG A 362 -13.25 -35.29 5.19
N ASN A 363 -12.75 -36.50 4.95
CA ASN A 363 -11.65 -36.75 4.02
C ASN A 363 -12.23 -37.32 2.74
N LEU A 364 -11.73 -36.86 1.60
CA LEU A 364 -12.04 -37.38 0.29
C LEU A 364 -10.77 -38.01 -0.28
N ASP A 365 -10.89 -39.28 -0.67
CA ASP A 365 -9.78 -40.02 -1.27
C ASP A 365 -9.54 -39.54 -2.70
N LEU A 366 -8.29 -39.31 -3.03
CA LEU A 366 -7.82 -38.91 -4.35
C LEU A 366 -7.18 -40.09 -5.05
N ALA A 367 -7.31 -40.15 -6.37
CA ALA A 367 -6.57 -41.14 -7.16
C ALA A 367 -5.06 -40.91 -7.05
N GLU A 368 -4.27 -41.99 -7.05
CA GLU A 368 -2.82 -41.95 -6.80
C GLU A 368 -2.00 -41.13 -7.82
N THR A 369 -2.56 -40.87 -8.99
CA THR A 369 -1.91 -40.05 -10.03
C THR A 369 -2.80 -38.89 -10.41
N LEU A 370 -2.36 -37.68 -10.07
CA LEU A 370 -3.19 -36.48 -10.14
C LEU A 370 -3.07 -35.80 -11.50
N LYS A 371 -3.98 -36.19 -12.37
CA LYS A 371 -4.52 -35.37 -13.47
C LYS A 371 -5.75 -34.63 -12.93
N GLU A 372 -6.32 -33.75 -13.77
CA GLU A 372 -7.61 -33.11 -13.47
C GLU A 372 -8.65 -34.17 -13.08
N GLN A 373 -9.30 -33.97 -11.91
CA GLN A 373 -10.37 -34.89 -11.48
C GLN A 373 -11.51 -34.14 -10.84
N THR A 374 -12.68 -34.76 -10.89
CA THR A 374 -13.89 -34.30 -10.22
C THR A 374 -14.27 -35.29 -9.14
N LEU A 375 -14.54 -34.79 -7.94
CA LEU A 375 -15.05 -35.54 -6.81
C LEU A 375 -16.43 -35.01 -6.44
N SER A 376 -17.33 -35.87 -5.99
CA SER A 376 -18.63 -35.42 -5.50
C SER A 376 -18.69 -35.60 -3.97
N TRP A 377 -19.06 -34.54 -3.26
CA TRP A 377 -19.31 -34.58 -1.83
C TRP A 377 -20.83 -34.57 -1.56
N ASP A 378 -21.31 -35.61 -0.91
CA ASP A 378 -22.72 -35.84 -0.56
C ASP A 378 -23.20 -35.05 0.68
N LEU A 379 -22.42 -34.02 1.09
CA LEU A 379 -22.61 -33.17 2.27
C LEU A 379 -22.75 -33.99 3.57
N LYS A 380 -22.04 -35.12 3.67
CA LYS A 380 -21.95 -35.93 4.91
C LYS A 380 -20.56 -35.88 5.49
N ASN A 381 -20.48 -36.02 6.81
CA ASN A 381 -19.23 -36.18 7.53
C ASN A 381 -18.65 -37.62 7.40
N ASN A 382 -17.48 -37.90 7.99
CA ASN A 382 -16.87 -39.20 7.93
C ASN A 382 -17.74 -40.33 8.54
N ASN A 383 -18.68 -40.00 9.42
CA ASN A 383 -19.61 -40.96 10.05
C ASN A 383 -20.91 -41.15 9.26
N GLY A 384 -21.04 -40.55 8.07
CA GLY A 384 -22.21 -40.66 7.21
C GLY A 384 -23.39 -39.76 7.57
N PHE A 385 -23.26 -38.87 8.57
CA PHE A 385 -24.31 -37.94 8.96
C PHE A 385 -24.23 -36.66 8.12
N LYS A 386 -25.40 -36.13 7.70
CA LYS A 386 -25.50 -34.85 7.02
C LYS A 386 -24.90 -33.73 7.86
N VAL A 387 -24.15 -32.85 7.21
CA VAL A 387 -23.56 -31.67 7.86
C VAL A 387 -24.61 -30.56 8.02
N SER A 388 -24.40 -29.64 8.92
CA SER A 388 -25.26 -28.48 9.15
C SER A 388 -25.06 -27.45 8.02
N ALA A 389 -26.07 -26.60 7.79
CA ALA A 389 -25.89 -25.42 6.97
C ALA A 389 -24.78 -24.54 7.54
N GLY A 390 -23.91 -24.00 6.68
CA GLY A 390 -22.76 -23.19 7.09
C GLY A 390 -21.66 -23.15 6.03
N ILE A 391 -20.54 -22.52 6.40
CA ILE A 391 -19.34 -22.44 5.53
C ILE A 391 -18.38 -23.57 5.87
N TYR A 392 -17.87 -24.20 4.83
CA TYR A 392 -16.88 -25.27 4.89
C TYR A 392 -15.66 -24.90 4.07
N PHE A 393 -14.48 -25.28 4.55
CA PHE A 393 -13.21 -25.09 3.87
C PHE A 393 -12.71 -26.43 3.32
N LEU A 394 -12.45 -26.46 2.03
CA LEU A 394 -11.83 -27.58 1.35
C LEU A 394 -10.34 -27.28 1.21
N VAL A 395 -9.49 -28.14 1.73
CA VAL A 395 -8.03 -27.95 1.78
C VAL A 395 -7.36 -29.17 1.16
N LEU A 396 -6.62 -28.95 0.07
CA LEU A 396 -5.77 -29.94 -0.57
C LEU A 396 -4.36 -29.80 0.01
N GLN A 397 -3.83 -30.90 0.51
CA GLN A 397 -2.49 -30.95 1.12
C GLN A 397 -1.65 -32.07 0.52
N ASP A 398 -0.33 -31.86 0.46
CA ASP A 398 0.63 -32.92 0.15
C ASP A 398 0.82 -33.88 1.34
N THR A 399 1.66 -34.90 1.17
CA THR A 399 1.99 -35.89 2.22
C THR A 399 2.75 -35.29 3.41
N LYS A 400 3.39 -34.12 3.23
CA LYS A 400 4.11 -33.35 4.26
C LYS A 400 3.19 -32.39 5.03
N GLY A 401 1.92 -32.25 4.59
CA GLY A 401 0.94 -31.36 5.20
C GLY A 401 0.96 -29.93 4.65
N ASN A 402 1.73 -29.63 3.61
CA ASN A 402 1.74 -28.33 2.96
C ASN A 402 0.42 -28.12 2.20
N CYS A 403 -0.17 -26.93 2.32
CA CYS A 403 -1.40 -26.57 1.62
C CYS A 403 -1.08 -26.28 0.13
N LEU A 404 -1.61 -27.12 -0.76
CA LEU A 404 -1.47 -26.96 -2.20
C LEU A 404 -2.57 -26.07 -2.82
N ALA A 405 -3.80 -26.17 -2.29
CA ALA A 405 -4.94 -25.35 -2.67
C ALA A 405 -5.99 -25.33 -1.58
N LYS A 406 -6.80 -24.27 -1.54
CA LYS A 406 -7.95 -24.16 -0.65
C LYS A 406 -9.10 -23.41 -1.29
N THR A 407 -10.33 -23.77 -0.96
CA THR A 407 -11.55 -23.05 -1.36
C THR A 407 -12.60 -23.10 -0.26
N LYS A 408 -13.63 -22.29 -0.36
CA LYS A 408 -14.78 -22.30 0.55
C LYS A 408 -16.05 -22.73 -0.17
N LEU A 409 -16.88 -23.49 0.51
CA LEU A 409 -18.19 -23.94 0.06
C LEU A 409 -19.24 -23.54 1.10
N ALA A 410 -20.31 -22.89 0.63
CA ALA A 410 -21.49 -22.64 1.44
C ALA A 410 -22.46 -23.83 1.30
N VAL A 411 -22.90 -24.39 2.41
CA VAL A 411 -23.96 -25.41 2.46
C VAL A 411 -25.22 -24.77 2.99
N ILE A 412 -26.33 -24.96 2.28
CA ILE A 412 -27.65 -24.46 2.66
C ILE A 412 -28.59 -25.64 2.92
N LYS A 413 -29.72 -25.40 3.60
CA LYS A 413 -30.77 -26.37 3.83
C LYS A 413 -31.93 -26.13 2.87
#